data_13b79c3c45f4217300df90336ae32d52
#
_entry.id   13b79c3c45f4217300df90336ae32d52
#
_cell.length_a   1.000
_cell.length_b   1.000
_cell.length_c   1.000
_cell.angle_alpha   90.00
_cell.angle_beta   90.00
_cell.angle_gamma   90.00
#
_symmetry.space_group_name_H-M   'P 1'
#
loop_
_entity.id
_entity.type
_entity.pdbx_description
1 polymer ?
#
loop_
_entity_poly.entity_id
_entity_poly.type
_entity_poly.pdbx_seq_one_letter_code
_entity_poly.pdbx_strand_id
1 'polypeptide(L)'
;IRKELLATREQRAKYKLTDTSDPSTRAADMREKFELLQVYEVNWSSEFFSDNMSRFYGVNLPPGAFKADQHDFGPFLLCIIEDKDPTYGNRETAKGETHVNINTFDAKQTYRSWTGGGNHIHASNTEAESEHDLVLLLGKNLKDVRDSLPQKWDKKIKTINSDLVGSK
;
A
#
# COMPACT_ATOMS: atom_id res chain seq x y z
N ILE A 1 10.23 -2.98 -7.49
CA ILE A 1 8.81 -3.33 -7.32
C ILE A 1 8.31 -2.68 -6.05
N ARG A 2 7.17 -2.05 -6.13
CA ARG A 2 6.55 -1.34 -5.02
C ARG A 2 5.09 -1.71 -4.91
N LYS A 3 4.56 -1.58 -3.71
CA LYS A 3 3.14 -1.78 -3.43
C LYS A 3 2.54 -0.51 -2.81
N GLU A 4 1.28 -0.34 -3.03
CA GLU A 4 0.48 0.72 -2.43
C GLU A 4 -0.85 0.15 -1.96
N LEU A 5 -1.29 0.58 -0.78
CA LEU A 5 -2.59 0.28 -0.22
C LEU A 5 -3.55 1.44 -0.53
N LEU A 6 -4.60 1.15 -1.26
CA LEU A 6 -5.64 2.12 -1.57
C LEU A 6 -6.77 2.08 -0.54
N ALA A 7 -7.45 3.21 -0.37
CA ALA A 7 -8.60 3.31 0.52
C ALA A 7 -9.70 2.30 0.16
N THR A 8 -10.38 1.76 1.16
CA THR A 8 -11.50 0.85 0.96
C THR A 8 -12.69 1.56 0.31
N ARG A 9 -13.62 0.78 -0.27
CA ARG A 9 -14.85 1.31 -0.87
C ARG A 9 -15.71 2.08 0.13
N GLU A 10 -15.75 1.64 1.38
CA GLU A 10 -16.51 2.28 2.46
C GLU A 10 -15.88 3.59 2.92
N GLN A 11 -14.56 3.65 3.01
CA GLN A 11 -13.83 4.88 3.31
C GLN A 11 -14.12 5.96 2.25
N ARG A 12 -14.25 5.59 1.00
CA ARG A 12 -14.62 6.51 -0.08
C ARG A 12 -16.00 7.12 0.11
N ALA A 13 -16.99 6.32 0.49
CA ALA A 13 -18.35 6.78 0.75
C ALA A 13 -18.39 7.72 1.97
N LYS A 14 -17.66 7.40 3.02
CA LYS A 14 -17.58 8.17 4.27
C LYS A 14 -17.02 9.58 4.06
N TYR A 15 -16.02 9.74 3.21
CA TYR A 15 -15.31 11.02 3.03
C TYR A 15 -15.81 11.87 1.85
N LYS A 16 -16.92 11.51 1.20
CA LYS A 16 -17.46 12.21 0.01
C LYS A 16 -16.37 12.60 -0.98
N LEU A 17 -15.55 11.62 -1.33
CA LEU A 17 -14.35 11.86 -2.11
C LEU A 17 -14.70 12.40 -3.50
N THR A 18 -14.01 13.45 -3.91
CA THR A 18 -14.14 14.09 -5.24
C THR A 18 -13.74 13.13 -6.37
N ASP A 19 -13.97 13.48 -7.62
CA ASP A 19 -13.62 12.64 -8.79
C ASP A 19 -12.14 12.22 -8.82
N THR A 20 -11.24 13.05 -8.27
CA THR A 20 -9.82 12.70 -8.11
C THR A 20 -9.57 11.57 -7.10
N SER A 21 -10.55 11.27 -6.27
CA SER A 21 -10.51 10.19 -5.29
C SER A 21 -11.03 8.85 -5.83
N ASP A 22 -11.56 8.83 -7.05
CA ASP A 22 -11.93 7.59 -7.71
C ASP A 22 -10.70 6.68 -7.87
N PRO A 23 -10.77 5.41 -7.49
CA PRO A 23 -9.69 4.45 -7.72
C PRO A 23 -9.25 4.36 -9.18
N SER A 24 -10.15 4.56 -10.12
CA SER A 24 -9.80 4.59 -11.55
C SER A 24 -8.87 5.75 -11.87
N THR A 25 -9.09 6.92 -11.31
CA THR A 25 -8.22 8.10 -11.48
C THR A 25 -6.85 7.89 -10.84
N ARG A 26 -6.80 7.32 -9.63
CA ARG A 26 -5.52 6.99 -8.98
C ARG A 26 -4.75 5.92 -9.72
N ALA A 27 -5.44 4.89 -10.19
CA ALA A 27 -4.81 3.85 -11.00
C ALA A 27 -4.33 4.38 -12.36
N ALA A 28 -4.99 5.41 -12.92
CA ALA A 28 -4.54 6.08 -14.14
C ALA A 28 -3.26 6.88 -13.87
N ASP A 29 -3.23 7.73 -12.84
CA ASP A 29 -2.04 8.50 -12.44
C ASP A 29 -0.87 7.59 -12.08
N MET A 30 -1.15 6.50 -11.37
CA MET A 30 -0.16 5.50 -11.01
C MET A 30 0.46 4.83 -12.25
N ARG A 31 -0.35 4.55 -13.28
CA ARG A 31 0.14 3.98 -14.56
C ARG A 31 0.93 4.97 -15.43
N GLU A 32 0.72 6.25 -15.26
CA GLU A 32 1.53 7.28 -15.93
C GLU A 32 2.93 7.39 -15.31
N LYS A 33 3.01 7.20 -13.99
CA LYS A 33 4.26 7.36 -13.22
C LYS A 33 5.03 6.05 -13.04
N PHE A 34 4.32 4.93 -12.98
CA PHE A 34 4.86 3.61 -12.63
C PHE A 34 4.29 2.54 -13.54
N GLU A 35 5.00 1.42 -13.69
CA GLU A 35 4.42 0.22 -14.28
C GLU A 35 3.60 -0.51 -13.20
N LEU A 36 2.29 -0.61 -13.40
CA LEU A 36 1.41 -1.41 -12.54
C LEU A 36 1.48 -2.87 -12.98
N LEU A 37 1.93 -3.75 -12.07
CA LEU A 37 2.17 -5.16 -12.37
C LEU A 37 1.02 -6.06 -11.94
N GLN A 38 0.44 -5.82 -10.75
CA GLN A 38 -0.65 -6.61 -10.21
C GLN A 38 -1.44 -5.82 -9.17
N VAL A 39 -2.74 -6.11 -9.08
CA VAL A 39 -3.62 -5.58 -8.03
C VAL A 39 -4.26 -6.75 -7.29
N TYR A 40 -4.24 -6.68 -5.96
CA TYR A 40 -4.94 -7.61 -5.08
C TYR A 40 -5.94 -6.86 -4.23
N GLU A 41 -7.11 -7.47 -4.03
CA GLU A 41 -8.00 -7.13 -2.92
C GLU A 41 -7.65 -8.05 -1.75
N VAL A 42 -7.23 -7.47 -0.63
CA VAL A 42 -6.80 -8.20 0.56
C VAL A 42 -7.87 -8.08 1.62
N ASN A 43 -8.32 -9.22 2.12
CA ASN A 43 -9.30 -9.33 3.19
C ASN A 43 -8.61 -9.94 4.42
N TRP A 44 -8.35 -9.12 5.43
CA TRP A 44 -7.95 -9.58 6.75
C TRP A 44 -9.17 -9.86 7.61
N SER A 45 -9.07 -10.86 8.48
CA SER A 45 -10.12 -11.11 9.45
C SER A 45 -10.20 -9.96 10.47
N SER A 46 -11.39 -9.61 10.89
CA SER A 46 -11.61 -8.57 11.93
C SER A 46 -10.94 -8.95 13.26
N GLU A 47 -10.88 -10.23 13.56
CA GLU A 47 -10.26 -10.77 14.76
C GLU A 47 -8.75 -10.47 14.83
N PHE A 48 -8.03 -10.62 13.71
CA PHE A 48 -6.58 -10.44 13.64
C PHE A 48 -6.15 -9.10 13.02
N PHE A 49 -7.09 -8.21 12.73
CA PHE A 49 -6.77 -6.96 12.03
C PHE A 49 -5.72 -6.11 12.75
N SER A 50 -5.88 -5.91 14.06
CA SER A 50 -4.91 -5.14 14.87
C SER A 50 -3.55 -5.81 14.93
N ASP A 51 -3.51 -7.14 15.02
CA ASP A 51 -2.27 -7.91 15.00
C ASP A 51 -1.57 -7.81 13.65
N ASN A 52 -2.34 -7.93 12.57
CA ASN A 52 -1.82 -7.77 11.21
C ASN A 52 -1.27 -6.35 10.98
N MET A 53 -1.96 -5.32 11.45
CA MET A 53 -1.48 -3.93 11.39
C MET A 53 -0.21 -3.74 12.21
N SER A 54 -0.14 -4.32 13.40
CA SER A 54 1.05 -4.25 14.27
C SER A 54 2.26 -4.89 13.60
N ARG A 55 2.09 -6.05 12.99
CA ARG A 55 3.14 -6.74 12.23
C ARG A 55 3.58 -5.94 11.02
N PHE A 56 2.60 -5.39 10.28
CA PHE A 56 2.86 -4.63 9.07
C PHE A 56 3.68 -3.36 9.34
N TYR A 57 3.33 -2.62 10.39
CA TYR A 57 4.04 -1.39 10.76
C TYR A 57 5.26 -1.62 11.67
N GLY A 58 5.45 -2.83 12.19
CA GLY A 58 6.53 -3.14 13.12
C GLY A 58 6.40 -2.42 14.48
N VAL A 59 5.18 -2.08 14.88
CA VAL A 59 4.86 -1.39 16.13
C VAL A 59 3.62 -1.99 16.76
N ASN A 60 3.49 -1.90 18.09
CA ASN A 60 2.29 -2.37 18.76
C ASN A 60 1.13 -1.40 18.51
N LEU A 61 0.10 -1.88 17.82
CA LEU A 61 -1.14 -1.15 17.51
C LEU A 61 -2.33 -1.93 18.09
N PRO A 62 -2.63 -1.75 19.38
CA PRO A 62 -3.78 -2.43 20.00
C PRO A 62 -5.09 -1.94 19.36
N PRO A 63 -6.21 -2.70 19.53
CA PRO A 63 -7.54 -2.25 19.13
C PRO A 63 -7.82 -0.86 19.71
N GLY A 64 -8.37 0.06 18.90
CA GLY A 64 -8.61 1.45 19.29
C GLY A 64 -7.39 2.37 19.19
N ALA A 65 -6.22 1.88 18.74
CA ALA A 65 -5.11 2.76 18.41
C ALA A 65 -5.47 3.64 17.20
N PHE A 66 -5.08 4.90 17.23
CA PHE A 66 -5.40 5.90 16.20
C PHE A 66 -5.16 5.42 14.76
N LYS A 67 -4.07 4.69 14.52
CA LYS A 67 -3.80 4.12 13.19
C LYS A 67 -4.75 2.97 12.83
N ALA A 68 -5.15 2.15 13.80
CA ALA A 68 -6.09 1.05 13.58
C ALA A 68 -7.49 1.61 13.27
N ASP A 69 -7.93 2.64 13.98
CA ASP A 69 -9.23 3.27 13.77
C ASP A 69 -9.36 3.98 12.41
N GLN A 70 -8.23 4.44 11.84
CA GLN A 70 -8.22 5.07 10.52
C GLN A 70 -8.36 4.08 9.36
N HIS A 71 -8.13 2.79 9.58
CA HIS A 71 -8.04 1.81 8.50
C HIS A 71 -9.33 1.01 8.28
N ASP A 72 -10.41 1.24 9.00
CA ASP A 72 -11.64 0.41 8.94
C ASP A 72 -11.36 -1.11 8.72
N PHE A 73 -12.14 -1.98 9.34
CA PHE A 73 -11.94 -3.44 9.25
C PHE A 73 -12.34 -4.05 7.89
N GLY A 74 -12.32 -3.26 6.82
CA GLY A 74 -12.75 -3.70 5.49
C GLY A 74 -11.60 -4.13 4.58
N PRO A 75 -11.93 -4.64 3.38
CA PRO A 75 -10.93 -5.00 2.38
C PRO A 75 -10.16 -3.77 1.90
N PHE A 76 -8.88 -3.97 1.59
CA PHE A 76 -8.04 -2.95 0.98
C PHE A 76 -7.39 -3.42 -0.31
N LEU A 77 -6.99 -2.49 -1.16
CA LEU A 77 -6.27 -2.81 -2.40
C LEU A 77 -4.76 -2.73 -2.17
N LEU A 78 -4.09 -3.79 -2.58
CA LEU A 78 -2.64 -3.88 -2.68
C LEU A 78 -2.24 -3.78 -4.15
N CYS A 79 -1.58 -2.69 -4.53
CA CYS A 79 -1.02 -2.49 -5.86
C CYS A 79 0.47 -2.79 -5.86
N ILE A 80 0.92 -3.68 -6.74
CA ILE A 80 2.34 -3.92 -6.98
C ILE A 80 2.74 -3.07 -8.18
N ILE A 81 3.64 -2.13 -7.94
CA ILE A 81 4.15 -1.20 -8.95
C ILE A 81 5.66 -1.31 -9.07
N GLU A 82 6.17 -1.01 -10.26
CA GLU A 82 7.60 -0.86 -10.53
C GLU A 82 7.89 0.58 -10.94
N ASP A 83 8.83 1.21 -10.26
CA ASP A 83 9.41 2.47 -10.68
C ASP A 83 10.63 2.16 -11.55
N LYS A 84 10.51 2.42 -12.86
CA LYS A 84 11.56 2.09 -13.83
C LYS A 84 12.69 3.11 -13.89
N ASP A 85 12.43 4.31 -13.38
CA ASP A 85 13.40 5.41 -13.32
C ASP A 85 13.40 6.04 -11.92
N PRO A 86 13.83 5.28 -10.90
CA PRO A 86 13.74 5.72 -9.52
C PRO A 86 14.70 6.87 -9.23
N THR A 87 14.20 7.92 -8.61
CA THR A 87 14.99 9.02 -8.10
C THR A 87 15.05 8.96 -6.58
N TYR A 88 16.25 8.97 -6.02
CA TYR A 88 16.46 8.91 -4.57
C TYR A 88 16.89 10.26 -4.00
N GLY A 89 16.41 10.57 -2.80
CA GLY A 89 16.75 11.78 -2.08
C GLY A 89 16.10 11.82 -0.69
N ASN A 90 16.41 12.87 0.05
CA ASN A 90 15.93 13.00 1.42
C ASN A 90 14.51 13.58 1.46
N ARG A 91 13.69 13.03 2.35
CA ARG A 91 12.36 13.53 2.69
C ARG A 91 12.13 13.44 4.18
N GLU A 92 11.39 14.40 4.71
CA GLU A 92 10.93 14.37 6.10
C GLU A 92 9.85 13.29 6.26
N THR A 93 10.05 12.39 7.18
CA THR A 93 9.12 11.30 7.53
C THR A 93 8.78 11.34 9.01
N ALA A 94 7.84 10.50 9.45
CA ALA A 94 7.55 10.35 10.88
C ALA A 94 8.75 9.84 11.72
N LYS A 95 9.78 9.32 11.05
CA LYS A 95 11.04 8.85 11.67
C LYS A 95 12.18 9.88 11.52
N GLY A 96 11.86 11.11 11.10
CA GLY A 96 12.82 12.15 10.74
C GLY A 96 13.23 12.08 9.27
N GLU A 97 14.28 12.81 8.91
CA GLU A 97 14.81 12.83 7.54
C GLU A 97 15.32 11.45 7.14
N THR A 98 14.80 10.96 6.02
CA THR A 98 15.09 9.61 5.52
C THR A 98 15.37 9.66 4.03
N HIS A 99 16.37 8.89 3.57
CA HIS A 99 16.67 8.71 2.16
C HIS A 99 15.68 7.74 1.51
N VAL A 100 14.87 8.24 0.58
CA VAL A 100 13.74 7.51 0.00
C VAL A 100 13.73 7.63 -1.52
N ASN A 101 12.97 6.78 -2.19
CA ASN A 101 12.58 7.07 -3.56
C ASN A 101 11.55 8.21 -3.56
N ILE A 102 11.96 9.34 -4.10
CA ILE A 102 11.16 10.57 -4.16
C ILE A 102 9.88 10.36 -4.96
N ASN A 103 9.95 9.69 -6.10
CA ASN A 103 8.80 9.49 -6.98
C ASN A 103 7.64 8.81 -6.23
N THR A 104 7.94 7.77 -5.47
CA THR A 104 6.92 7.03 -4.71
C THR A 104 6.49 7.79 -3.47
N PHE A 105 7.43 8.44 -2.78
CA PHE A 105 7.10 9.23 -1.60
C PHE A 105 6.14 10.37 -1.95
N ASP A 106 6.45 11.14 -2.99
CA ASP A 106 5.65 12.28 -3.41
C ASP A 106 4.29 11.82 -3.97
N ALA A 107 4.24 10.72 -4.74
CA ALA A 107 2.98 10.12 -5.19
C ALA A 107 2.10 9.69 -4.00
N LYS A 108 2.68 9.05 -2.97
CA LYS A 108 1.96 8.70 -1.75
C LYS A 108 1.34 9.92 -1.08
N GLN A 109 2.07 11.03 -0.94
CA GLN A 109 1.54 12.25 -0.34
C GLN A 109 0.40 12.84 -1.18
N THR A 110 0.54 12.84 -2.50
CA THR A 110 -0.52 13.25 -3.42
C THR A 110 -1.78 12.41 -3.24
N TYR A 111 -1.66 11.08 -3.21
CA TYR A 111 -2.82 10.19 -3.04
C TYR A 111 -3.46 10.32 -1.65
N ARG A 112 -2.67 10.56 -0.62
CA ARG A 112 -3.19 10.90 0.73
C ARG A 112 -4.03 12.17 0.69
N SER A 113 -3.57 13.21 0.00
CA SER A 113 -4.36 14.45 -0.13
C SER A 113 -5.69 14.21 -0.82
N TRP A 114 -5.74 13.32 -1.80
CA TRP A 114 -6.98 12.96 -2.51
C TRP A 114 -7.93 12.11 -1.67
N THR A 115 -7.45 11.48 -0.61
CA THR A 115 -8.27 10.64 0.28
C THR A 115 -8.55 11.29 1.63
N GLY A 116 -8.42 12.61 1.73
CA GLY A 116 -8.70 13.35 2.97
C GLY A 116 -7.53 13.34 3.97
N GLY A 117 -6.34 12.93 3.56
CA GLY A 117 -5.15 12.88 4.40
C GLY A 117 -5.05 11.61 5.26
N GLY A 118 -4.24 11.68 6.33
CA GLY A 118 -4.08 10.57 7.27
C GLY A 118 -3.29 9.39 6.71
N ASN A 119 -3.59 8.18 7.20
CA ASN A 119 -2.88 6.93 6.88
C ASN A 119 -3.65 6.01 5.92
N HIS A 120 -4.64 6.53 5.19
CA HIS A 120 -5.45 5.73 4.26
C HIS A 120 -4.64 5.16 3.08
N ILE A 121 -3.51 5.77 2.77
CA ILE A 121 -2.58 5.29 1.75
C ILE A 121 -1.24 4.98 2.41
N HIS A 122 -0.75 3.76 2.18
CA HIS A 122 0.61 3.35 2.50
C HIS A 122 1.37 3.04 1.21
N ALA A 123 2.64 3.41 1.15
CA ALA A 123 3.56 2.95 0.11
C ALA A 123 4.93 2.73 0.73
N SER A 124 5.61 1.67 0.31
CA SER A 124 7.00 1.42 0.68
C SER A 124 7.89 2.48 0.04
N ASN A 125 8.75 3.11 0.84
CA ASN A 125 9.62 4.21 0.39
C ASN A 125 11.01 3.74 -0.03
N THR A 126 11.39 2.53 0.39
CA THR A 126 12.70 1.94 0.14
C THR A 126 12.56 0.50 -0.34
N GLU A 127 13.63 -0.06 -0.91
CA GLU A 127 13.68 -1.47 -1.31
C GLU A 127 13.53 -2.39 -0.11
N ALA A 128 14.16 -2.05 1.03
CA ALA A 128 14.03 -2.82 2.26
C ALA A 128 12.59 -2.84 2.80
N GLU A 129 11.88 -1.71 2.76
CA GLU A 129 10.45 -1.69 3.10
C GLU A 129 9.63 -2.52 2.11
N SER A 130 9.94 -2.47 0.81
CA SER A 130 9.25 -3.28 -0.20
C SER A 130 9.44 -4.78 0.03
N GLU A 131 10.66 -5.20 0.34
CA GLU A 131 10.98 -6.59 0.69
C GLU A 131 10.18 -7.07 1.90
N HIS A 132 10.27 -6.31 3.01
CA HIS A 132 9.52 -6.60 4.24
C HIS A 132 8.02 -6.74 3.97
N ASP A 133 7.46 -5.77 3.27
CA ASP A 133 6.03 -5.72 2.99
C ASP A 133 5.57 -6.86 2.08
N LEU A 134 6.34 -7.22 1.06
CA LEU A 134 6.01 -8.33 0.15
C LEU A 134 6.07 -9.68 0.86
N VAL A 135 7.07 -9.88 1.72
CA VAL A 135 7.17 -11.10 2.53
C VAL A 135 5.95 -11.24 3.43
N LEU A 136 5.54 -10.17 4.13
CA LEU A 136 4.37 -10.22 5.00
C LEU A 136 3.07 -10.46 4.22
N LEU A 137 2.83 -9.72 3.13
CA LEU A 137 1.54 -9.72 2.44
C LEU A 137 1.39 -10.87 1.45
N LEU A 138 2.48 -11.32 0.82
CA LEU A 138 2.44 -12.33 -0.24
C LEU A 138 3.22 -13.59 0.12
N GLY A 139 3.96 -13.62 1.22
CA GLY A 139 4.87 -14.72 1.55
C GLY A 139 6.03 -14.89 0.56
N LYS A 140 6.39 -13.83 -0.17
CA LYS A 140 7.39 -13.87 -1.25
C LYS A 140 8.39 -12.73 -1.10
N ASN A 141 9.66 -13.03 -1.30
CA ASN A 141 10.69 -12.00 -1.39
C ASN A 141 10.59 -11.20 -2.70
N LEU A 142 11.33 -10.12 -2.79
CA LEU A 142 11.31 -9.21 -3.94
C LEU A 142 11.68 -9.92 -5.25
N LYS A 143 12.67 -10.81 -5.19
CA LYS A 143 13.10 -11.58 -6.37
C LYS A 143 11.99 -12.50 -6.86
N ASP A 144 11.38 -13.27 -5.97
CA ASP A 144 10.30 -14.20 -6.31
C ASP A 144 9.07 -13.47 -6.86
N VAL A 145 8.79 -12.28 -6.34
CA VAL A 145 7.71 -11.42 -6.85
C VAL A 145 8.03 -10.97 -8.27
N ARG A 146 9.25 -10.47 -8.53
CA ARG A 146 9.68 -10.09 -9.88
C ARG A 146 9.56 -11.24 -10.87
N ASP A 147 10.02 -12.42 -10.49
CA ASP A 147 10.04 -13.59 -11.36
C ASP A 147 8.64 -14.16 -11.63
N SER A 148 7.67 -13.94 -10.71
CA SER A 148 6.33 -14.52 -10.77
C SER A 148 5.24 -13.57 -11.31
N LEU A 149 5.49 -12.27 -11.36
CA LEU A 149 4.51 -11.30 -11.83
C LEU A 149 4.63 -11.02 -13.33
N PRO A 150 3.50 -10.71 -13.99
CA PRO A 150 3.53 -10.23 -15.37
C PRO A 150 4.26 -8.89 -15.42
N GLN A 151 4.82 -8.58 -16.59
CA GLN A 151 5.45 -7.28 -16.84
C GLN A 151 4.44 -6.12 -16.87
N LYS A 152 3.18 -6.43 -17.04
CA LYS A 152 2.07 -5.49 -17.11
C LYS A 152 0.82 -6.08 -16.47
N TRP A 153 0.07 -5.26 -15.75
CA TRP A 153 -1.20 -5.68 -15.17
C TRP A 153 -2.21 -6.08 -16.25
N ASP A 154 -2.80 -7.25 -16.09
CA ASP A 154 -3.84 -7.81 -16.98
C ASP A 154 -5.25 -7.22 -16.74
N LYS A 155 -5.37 -6.19 -15.92
CA LYS A 155 -6.62 -5.53 -15.48
C LYS A 155 -7.53 -6.41 -14.61
N LYS A 156 -7.05 -7.54 -14.10
CA LYS A 156 -7.78 -8.39 -13.16
C LYS A 156 -7.30 -8.17 -11.74
N ILE A 157 -8.25 -7.98 -10.83
CA ILE A 157 -7.97 -7.92 -9.40
C ILE A 157 -8.03 -9.33 -8.85
N LYS A 158 -6.96 -9.77 -8.20
CA LYS A 158 -6.90 -11.06 -7.50
C LYS A 158 -7.30 -10.85 -6.04
N THR A 159 -7.91 -11.84 -5.42
CA THR A 159 -8.33 -11.77 -4.02
C THR A 159 -7.40 -12.58 -3.13
N ILE A 160 -7.04 -12.02 -1.99
CA ILE A 160 -6.30 -12.67 -0.90
C ILE A 160 -7.20 -12.64 0.34
N ASN A 161 -7.64 -13.82 0.78
CA ASN A 161 -8.49 -14.00 1.97
C ASN A 161 -7.66 -14.68 3.07
N SER A 162 -6.66 -14.00 3.57
CA SER A 162 -5.81 -14.54 4.63
C SER A 162 -5.17 -13.41 5.42
N ASP A 163 -4.98 -13.68 6.70
CA ASP A 163 -4.15 -12.86 7.57
C ASP A 163 -2.68 -12.92 7.15
N LEU A 164 -1.82 -12.09 7.74
CA LEU A 164 -0.44 -11.98 7.31
C LEU A 164 0.29 -13.32 7.36
N VAL A 165 0.93 -13.67 6.24
CA VAL A 165 1.83 -14.82 6.13
C VAL A 165 3.29 -14.38 6.34
N GLY A 166 4.17 -15.34 6.66
CA GLY A 166 5.59 -15.06 6.85
C GLY A 166 5.94 -14.22 8.08
N SER A 167 4.98 -14.02 8.97
CA SER A 167 5.16 -13.28 10.21
C SER A 167 5.80 -14.19 11.28
N LYS A 168 7.11 -14.32 11.28
CA LYS A 168 7.87 -14.84 12.40
C LYS A 168 8.87 -13.81 12.85
#